data_c764616711c29b445c914784497a213c
#
_entry.id   c764616711c29b445c914784497a213c
#
_cell.length_a   1.000
_cell.length_b   1.000
_cell.length_c   1.000
_cell.angle_alpha   90.00
_cell.angle_beta   90.00
_cell.angle_gamma   90.00
#
_symmetry.space_group_name_H-M   'P 1'
#
loop_
_entity.id
_entity.type
_entity.pdbx_description
1 polymer ?
#
loop_
_entity_poly.entity_id
_entity_poly.type
_entity_poly.pdbx_seq_one_letter_code
_entity_poly.pdbx_strand_id
1 'polypeptide(L)'
;TALQEQKSVSSVAVTNSDGTLHGMLSWDDIASFHMGLVSSSYLRPTPLYNVLSTLEGKLLNDLGSESDMISGEVTVALPMSREHLLFKKKETIVICGSQPDMIRRALDMQVACLILCQTEIEESWLENAGKTCIISTPFDASRVHRLIYQAIPISRPCATGELISFHLDDYIDDVREVV
;
A
#
# COMPACT_ATOMS: atom_id res chain seq x y z
N THR A 1 -8.19 13.27 -5.75
CA THR A 1 -7.92 12.54 -7.00
C THR A 1 -8.64 13.21 -8.17
N ALA A 2 -8.09 13.11 -9.40
CA ALA A 2 -8.66 13.73 -10.59
C ALA A 2 -10.15 13.38 -10.81
N LEU A 3 -10.58 12.18 -10.44
CA LEU A 3 -11.98 11.74 -10.51
C LEU A 3 -12.91 12.46 -9.52
N GLN A 4 -12.41 12.92 -8.37
CA GLN A 4 -13.23 13.63 -7.39
C GLN A 4 -13.50 15.08 -7.77
N GLU A 5 -12.62 15.67 -8.55
CA GLU A 5 -12.73 17.09 -8.96
C GLU A 5 -13.64 17.26 -10.19
N GLN A 6 -13.81 16.22 -11.01
CA GLN A 6 -14.66 16.25 -12.21
C GLN A 6 -15.89 15.36 -12.02
N LYS A 7 -16.98 15.94 -11.51
CA LYS A 7 -18.26 15.24 -11.22
C LYS A 7 -18.92 14.53 -12.43
N SER A 8 -18.41 14.71 -13.64
CA SER A 8 -18.96 14.13 -14.88
C SER A 8 -18.11 13.00 -15.48
N VAL A 9 -16.94 12.70 -14.91
CA VAL A 9 -16.04 11.67 -15.46
C VAL A 9 -16.22 10.38 -14.67
N SER A 10 -16.69 9.32 -15.34
CA SER A 10 -16.88 7.99 -14.73
C SER A 10 -15.61 7.14 -14.79
N SER A 11 -14.74 7.39 -15.76
CA SER A 11 -13.48 6.67 -15.93
C SER A 11 -12.39 7.57 -16.51
N VAL A 12 -11.13 7.23 -16.29
CA VAL A 12 -9.95 7.92 -16.81
C VAL A 12 -9.00 6.92 -17.45
N ALA A 13 -8.31 7.35 -18.52
CA ALA A 13 -7.22 6.61 -19.10
C ALA A 13 -5.96 6.72 -18.22
N VAL A 14 -5.28 5.60 -18.03
CA VAL A 14 -3.98 5.52 -17.35
C VAL A 14 -2.93 5.26 -18.42
N THR A 15 -1.89 6.09 -18.48
CA THR A 15 -0.82 5.97 -19.47
C THR A 15 0.51 5.62 -18.82
N ASN A 16 1.36 4.95 -19.57
CA ASN A 16 2.77 4.73 -19.25
C ASN A 16 3.55 6.05 -19.35
N SER A 17 4.80 6.06 -18.90
CA SER A 17 5.69 7.24 -18.98
C SER A 17 6.02 7.69 -20.40
N ASP A 18 5.91 6.79 -21.38
CA ASP A 18 6.08 7.05 -22.82
C ASP A 18 4.80 7.58 -23.50
N GLY A 19 3.69 7.75 -22.74
CA GLY A 19 2.41 8.20 -23.24
C GLY A 19 1.50 7.13 -23.83
N THR A 20 1.96 5.88 -23.91
CA THR A 20 1.12 4.77 -24.37
C THR A 20 0.04 4.42 -23.35
N LEU A 21 -1.12 3.95 -23.80
CA LEU A 21 -2.22 3.59 -22.92
C LEU A 21 -1.86 2.34 -22.11
N HIS A 22 -1.92 2.45 -20.78
CA HIS A 22 -1.74 1.33 -19.85
C HIS A 22 -3.06 0.62 -19.57
N GLY A 23 -4.15 1.39 -19.42
CA GLY A 23 -5.48 0.86 -19.13
C GLY A 23 -6.47 1.96 -18.79
N MET A 24 -7.66 1.53 -18.35
CA MET A 24 -8.73 2.41 -17.90
C MET A 24 -8.98 2.21 -16.40
N LEU A 25 -9.35 3.28 -15.71
CA LEU A 25 -9.69 3.27 -14.29
C LEU A 25 -11.04 3.92 -14.07
N SER A 26 -11.99 3.19 -13.52
CA SER A 26 -13.32 3.67 -13.14
C SER A 26 -13.49 3.77 -11.63
N TRP A 27 -14.59 4.38 -11.17
CA TRP A 27 -14.97 4.37 -9.76
C TRP A 27 -15.27 2.95 -9.26
N ASP A 28 -15.86 2.10 -10.10
CA ASP A 28 -16.18 0.72 -9.75
C ASP A 28 -14.91 -0.11 -9.57
N ASP A 29 -13.87 0.12 -10.39
CA ASP A 29 -12.57 -0.52 -10.22
C ASP A 29 -11.92 -0.13 -8.88
N ILE A 30 -11.94 1.17 -8.54
CA ILE A 30 -11.42 1.68 -7.28
C ILE A 30 -12.20 1.09 -6.11
N ALA A 31 -13.53 1.09 -6.16
CA ALA A 31 -14.39 0.58 -5.11
C ALA A 31 -14.19 -0.92 -4.90
N SER A 32 -14.21 -1.70 -5.98
CA SER A 32 -14.03 -3.16 -5.94
C SER A 32 -12.64 -3.54 -5.40
N PHE A 33 -11.61 -2.82 -5.83
CA PHE A 33 -10.26 -3.03 -5.36
C PHE A 33 -10.14 -2.71 -3.86
N HIS A 34 -10.71 -1.60 -3.40
CA HIS A 34 -10.73 -1.22 -1.99
C HIS A 34 -11.47 -2.24 -1.11
N MET A 35 -12.64 -2.70 -1.56
CA MET A 35 -13.41 -3.72 -0.83
C MET A 35 -12.62 -5.03 -0.72
N GLY A 36 -11.95 -5.44 -1.80
CA GLY A 36 -11.10 -6.63 -1.79
C GLY A 36 -9.90 -6.52 -0.85
N LEU A 37 -9.30 -5.34 -0.71
CA LEU A 37 -8.18 -5.10 0.20
C LEU A 37 -8.59 -5.13 1.66
N VAL A 38 -9.70 -4.48 2.02
CA VAL A 38 -10.21 -4.44 3.40
C VAL A 38 -10.55 -5.84 3.90
N SER A 39 -11.02 -6.73 3.02
CA SER A 39 -11.33 -8.11 3.39
C SER A 39 -10.10 -9.01 3.53
N SER A 40 -8.97 -8.68 2.89
CA SER A 40 -7.77 -9.54 2.88
C SER A 40 -6.75 -9.22 3.96
N SER A 41 -6.80 -8.03 4.58
CA SER A 41 -5.78 -7.51 5.52
C SER A 41 -4.34 -7.62 5.01
N TYR A 42 -4.13 -7.80 3.71
CA TYR A 42 -2.83 -8.04 3.10
C TYR A 42 -2.45 -6.89 2.16
N LEU A 43 -1.31 -6.24 2.45
CA LEU A 43 -0.71 -5.27 1.55
C LEU A 43 0.00 -6.01 0.41
N ARG A 44 -0.49 -5.84 -0.81
CA ARG A 44 0.18 -6.35 -2.02
C ARG A 44 1.54 -5.65 -2.22
N PRO A 45 2.48 -6.25 -2.98
CA PRO A 45 3.76 -5.63 -3.24
C PRO A 45 3.62 -4.18 -3.67
N THR A 46 4.12 -3.28 -2.83
CA THR A 46 3.95 -1.82 -2.94
C THR A 46 5.32 -1.16 -2.77
N PRO A 47 5.71 -0.20 -3.63
CA PRO A 47 6.95 0.52 -3.49
C PRO A 47 7.05 1.20 -2.10
N LEU A 48 8.19 1.04 -1.44
CA LEU A 48 8.47 1.65 -0.14
C LEU A 48 8.23 3.17 -0.18
N TYR A 49 8.67 3.83 -1.25
CA TYR A 49 8.47 5.26 -1.45
C TYR A 49 6.98 5.66 -1.38
N ASN A 50 6.09 4.87 -1.99
CA ASN A 50 4.65 5.13 -1.92
C ASN A 50 4.13 5.05 -0.49
N VAL A 51 4.59 4.04 0.27
CA VAL A 51 4.21 3.86 1.68
C VAL A 51 4.67 5.05 2.51
N LEU A 52 5.94 5.46 2.36
CA LEU A 52 6.50 6.62 3.05
C LEU A 52 5.73 7.90 2.71
N SER A 53 5.46 8.13 1.42
CA SER A 53 4.71 9.31 0.97
C SER A 53 3.27 9.34 1.51
N THR A 54 2.57 8.19 1.47
CA THR A 54 1.17 8.09 1.93
C THR A 54 1.05 8.28 3.44
N LEU A 55 2.02 7.79 4.20
CA LEU A 55 2.01 7.83 5.66
C LEU A 55 2.74 9.04 6.25
N GLU A 56 3.25 9.96 5.42
CA GLU A 56 4.16 11.03 5.85
C GLU A 56 5.31 10.45 6.70
N GLY A 57 5.76 9.25 6.29
CA GLY A 57 6.68 8.43 7.05
C GLY A 57 8.14 8.73 6.76
N LYS A 58 8.99 8.40 7.74
CA LYS A 58 10.45 8.42 7.60
C LYS A 58 10.98 7.01 7.80
N LEU A 59 11.83 6.57 6.86
CA LEU A 59 12.61 5.35 7.04
C LEU A 59 13.70 5.60 8.07
N LEU A 60 13.84 4.69 9.04
CA LEU A 60 14.72 4.88 10.18
C LEU A 60 15.99 4.05 10.12
N ASN A 61 15.98 2.98 9.35
CA ASN A 61 17.13 2.10 9.19
C ASN A 61 17.46 1.91 7.71
N ASP A 62 18.73 1.66 7.41
CA ASP A 62 19.18 1.34 6.06
C ASP A 62 18.90 -0.14 5.78
N LEU A 63 18.13 -0.40 4.74
CA LEU A 63 17.75 -1.75 4.30
C LEU A 63 18.66 -2.28 3.19
N GLY A 64 19.63 -1.48 2.75
CA GLY A 64 20.40 -1.78 1.55
C GLY A 64 19.53 -1.78 0.29
N SER A 65 20.09 -2.21 -0.83
CA SER A 65 19.41 -2.21 -2.15
C SER A 65 18.33 -3.31 -2.32
N GLU A 66 18.05 -4.13 -1.29
CA GLU A 66 17.17 -5.29 -1.43
C GLU A 66 15.68 -5.01 -1.19
N SER A 67 15.29 -3.81 -0.72
CA SER A 67 13.93 -3.58 -0.23
C SER A 67 13.24 -2.33 -0.77
N ASP A 68 13.14 -2.23 -2.09
CA ASP A 68 12.33 -1.17 -2.70
C ASP A 68 10.81 -1.45 -2.61
N MET A 69 10.42 -2.66 -2.22
CA MET A 69 9.02 -3.12 -2.19
C MET A 69 8.65 -3.67 -0.81
N ILE A 70 7.47 -3.32 -0.32
CA ILE A 70 6.89 -3.87 0.92
C ILE A 70 5.61 -4.64 0.58
N SER A 71 5.45 -5.80 1.20
CA SER A 71 4.22 -6.60 1.15
C SER A 71 4.05 -7.41 2.42
N GLY A 72 2.83 -7.76 2.77
CA GLY A 72 2.57 -8.60 3.93
C GLY A 72 1.20 -8.38 4.55
N GLU A 73 0.89 -9.23 5.53
CA GLU A 73 -0.31 -9.11 6.34
C GLU A 73 -0.20 -7.90 7.28
N VAL A 74 -1.14 -6.98 7.19
CA VAL A 74 -1.15 -5.76 8.02
C VAL A 74 -1.86 -6.04 9.34
N THR A 75 -1.13 -5.87 10.43
CA THR A 75 -1.62 -6.14 11.79
C THR A 75 -1.38 -4.94 12.68
N VAL A 76 -2.41 -4.51 13.41
CA VAL A 76 -2.28 -3.47 14.45
C VAL A 76 -1.97 -4.15 15.79
N ALA A 77 -0.85 -3.78 16.40
CA ALA A 77 -0.47 -4.26 17.73
C ALA A 77 -1.34 -3.59 18.80
N LEU A 78 -2.23 -4.36 19.43
CA LEU A 78 -3.08 -3.90 20.52
C LEU A 78 -2.53 -4.36 21.87
N PRO A 79 -2.63 -3.52 22.95
CA PRO A 79 -2.05 -3.84 24.28
C PRO A 79 -2.63 -5.11 24.93
N MET A 80 -3.83 -5.49 24.53
CA MET A 80 -4.59 -6.61 25.15
C MET A 80 -4.37 -7.97 24.50
N SER A 81 -3.65 -8.04 23.40
CA SER A 81 -3.53 -9.27 22.58
C SER A 81 -2.27 -10.07 22.87
N ARG A 82 -1.94 -10.30 24.17
CA ARG A 82 -0.73 -11.07 24.55
C ARG A 82 -0.68 -12.49 23.97
N GLU A 83 -1.81 -13.09 23.63
CA GLU A 83 -1.88 -14.51 23.24
C GLU A 83 -2.03 -14.77 21.74
N HIS A 84 -2.37 -13.78 20.93
CA HIS A 84 -2.78 -14.03 19.54
C HIS A 84 -1.94 -13.34 18.44
N LEU A 85 -0.92 -12.55 18.78
CA LEU A 85 -0.05 -11.97 17.76
C LEU A 85 1.04 -12.98 17.36
N LEU A 86 0.63 -13.98 16.61
CA LEU A 86 1.53 -14.84 15.84
C LEU A 86 1.95 -14.06 14.59
N PHE A 87 2.93 -13.17 14.76
CA PHE A 87 3.56 -12.55 13.60
C PHE A 87 4.21 -13.64 12.74
N LYS A 88 3.77 -13.77 11.51
CA LYS A 88 4.45 -14.61 10.53
C LYS A 88 5.74 -13.89 10.13
N LYS A 89 6.89 -14.51 10.39
CA LYS A 89 8.19 -13.95 10.00
C LYS A 89 8.16 -13.52 8.53
N LYS A 90 8.70 -12.33 8.25
CA LYS A 90 8.89 -11.77 6.90
C LYS A 90 7.61 -11.49 6.06
N GLU A 91 6.43 -11.82 6.55
CA GLU A 91 5.17 -11.61 5.83
C GLU A 91 4.21 -10.72 6.62
N THR A 92 4.67 -10.12 7.72
CA THR A 92 3.81 -9.28 8.56
C THR A 92 4.31 -7.85 8.58
N ILE A 93 3.38 -6.92 8.39
CA ILE A 93 3.57 -5.49 8.61
C ILE A 93 2.87 -5.14 9.91
N VAL A 94 3.65 -4.74 10.92
CA VAL A 94 3.14 -4.43 12.25
C VAL A 94 2.99 -2.92 12.40
N ILE A 95 1.79 -2.47 12.73
CA ILE A 95 1.49 -1.09 13.08
C ILE A 95 1.43 -1.00 14.60
N CYS A 96 2.32 -0.22 15.20
CA CYS A 96 2.49 -0.13 16.63
C CYS A 96 2.57 1.32 17.11
N GLY A 97 1.97 1.62 18.25
CA GLY A 97 2.17 2.86 18.98
C GLY A 97 3.32 2.75 19.99
N SER A 98 3.27 3.57 21.03
CA SER A 98 4.26 3.60 22.14
C SER A 98 4.15 2.38 23.06
N GLN A 99 4.50 1.20 22.55
CA GLN A 99 4.45 -0.08 23.29
C GLN A 99 5.77 -0.82 23.15
N PRO A 100 6.76 -0.58 24.04
CA PRO A 100 8.12 -1.13 23.93
C PRO A 100 8.16 -2.65 23.79
N ASP A 101 7.31 -3.37 24.56
CA ASP A 101 7.27 -4.83 24.51
C ASP A 101 6.84 -5.37 23.15
N MET A 102 5.89 -4.71 22.50
CA MET A 102 5.41 -5.08 21.17
C MET A 102 6.44 -4.75 20.09
N ILE A 103 7.10 -3.62 20.22
CA ILE A 103 8.19 -3.19 19.32
C ILE A 103 9.33 -4.21 19.40
N ARG A 104 9.80 -4.53 20.62
CA ARG A 104 10.86 -5.52 20.82
C ARG A 104 10.47 -6.87 20.23
N ARG A 105 9.26 -7.34 20.50
CA ARG A 105 8.77 -8.60 19.96
C ARG A 105 8.73 -8.62 18.42
N ALA A 106 8.28 -7.54 17.78
CA ALA A 106 8.26 -7.44 16.32
C ALA A 106 9.68 -7.50 15.74
N LEU A 107 10.65 -6.85 16.38
CA LEU A 107 12.06 -6.91 16.00
C LEU A 107 12.66 -8.30 16.21
N ASP A 108 12.41 -8.95 17.34
CA ASP A 108 12.88 -10.31 17.62
C ASP A 108 12.34 -11.31 16.60
N MET A 109 11.12 -11.12 16.14
CA MET A 109 10.48 -11.95 15.12
C MET A 109 10.93 -11.62 13.69
N GLN A 110 11.68 -10.54 13.48
CA GLN A 110 12.14 -10.07 12.17
C GLN A 110 10.97 -9.95 11.18
N VAL A 111 9.95 -9.19 11.56
CA VAL A 111 8.79 -8.90 10.69
C VAL A 111 9.22 -8.14 9.44
N ALA A 112 8.40 -8.16 8.38
CA ALA A 112 8.71 -7.46 7.14
C ALA A 112 8.86 -5.96 7.34
N CYS A 113 7.93 -5.36 8.09
CA CYS A 113 7.93 -3.94 8.37
C CYS A 113 7.32 -3.65 9.74
N LEU A 114 7.92 -2.70 10.45
CA LEU A 114 7.42 -2.14 11.71
C LEU A 114 7.13 -0.66 11.51
N ILE A 115 5.87 -0.26 11.65
CA ILE A 115 5.42 1.13 11.52
C ILE A 115 5.15 1.69 12.91
N LEU A 116 5.96 2.65 13.32
CA LEU A 116 5.89 3.32 14.62
C LEU A 116 5.03 4.57 14.52
N CYS A 117 3.89 4.56 15.21
CA CYS A 117 2.89 5.62 15.20
C CYS A 117 3.11 6.57 16.37
N GLN A 118 3.42 7.85 16.10
CA GLN A 118 3.57 8.90 17.13
C GLN A 118 4.50 8.49 18.28
N THR A 119 5.57 7.75 17.96
CA THR A 119 6.48 7.18 18.96
C THR A 119 7.88 7.69 18.73
N GLU A 120 8.55 8.12 19.80
CA GLU A 120 9.98 8.39 19.79
C GLU A 120 10.76 7.07 19.73
N ILE A 121 11.91 7.10 19.09
CA ILE A 121 12.69 5.91 18.78
C ILE A 121 13.85 5.82 19.76
N GLU A 122 14.05 4.64 20.30
CA GLU A 122 15.25 4.28 21.04
C GLU A 122 16.31 3.73 20.07
N GLU A 123 17.56 4.18 20.18
CA GLU A 123 18.67 3.70 19.35
C GLU A 123 18.84 2.18 19.41
N SER A 124 18.58 1.59 20.58
CA SER A 124 18.60 0.15 20.79
C SER A 124 17.68 -0.66 19.86
N TRP A 125 16.59 -0.04 19.39
CA TRP A 125 15.67 -0.70 18.45
C TRP A 125 16.25 -0.74 17.05
N LEU A 126 17.01 0.28 16.64
CA LEU A 126 17.67 0.34 15.33
C LEU A 126 18.80 -0.67 15.24
N GLU A 127 19.58 -0.85 16.32
CA GLU A 127 20.66 -1.86 16.39
C GLU A 127 20.10 -3.28 16.23
N ASN A 128 18.90 -3.55 16.72
CA ASN A 128 18.25 -4.87 16.67
C ASN A 128 17.32 -5.02 15.46
N ALA A 129 17.25 -4.06 14.57
CA ALA A 129 16.33 -4.06 13.43
C ALA A 129 16.56 -5.23 12.46
N GLY A 130 17.81 -5.66 12.30
CA GLY A 130 18.16 -6.72 11.34
C GLY A 130 17.68 -6.36 9.93
N LYS A 131 16.81 -7.19 9.37
CA LYS A 131 16.19 -6.98 8.06
C LYS A 131 14.79 -6.34 8.13
N THR A 132 14.29 -6.03 9.31
CA THR A 132 12.98 -5.38 9.48
C THR A 132 13.04 -3.93 9.01
N CYS A 133 12.16 -3.56 8.09
CA CYS A 133 11.96 -2.17 7.70
C CYS A 133 11.30 -1.41 8.86
N ILE A 134 11.92 -0.33 9.34
CA ILE A 134 11.35 0.49 10.41
C ILE A 134 10.96 1.86 9.87
N ILE A 135 9.67 2.19 9.97
CA ILE A 135 9.10 3.46 9.52
C ILE A 135 8.51 4.19 10.72
N SER A 136 8.83 5.47 10.90
CA SER A 136 8.09 6.34 11.82
C SER A 136 7.07 7.18 11.06
N THR A 137 5.93 7.47 11.70
CA THR A 137 4.88 8.31 11.14
C THR A 137 4.24 9.20 12.21
N PRO A 138 3.80 10.44 11.86
CA PRO A 138 3.08 11.31 12.79
C PRO A 138 1.62 10.85 13.00
N PHE A 139 1.13 9.88 12.23
CA PHE A 139 -0.24 9.40 12.31
C PHE A 139 -0.44 8.38 13.40
N ASP A 140 -1.68 8.30 13.94
CA ASP A 140 -2.09 7.23 14.83
C ASP A 140 -2.29 5.90 14.08
N ALA A 141 -2.30 4.79 14.83
CA ALA A 141 -2.38 3.45 14.26
C ALA A 141 -3.64 3.19 13.44
N SER A 142 -4.79 3.77 13.84
CA SER A 142 -6.05 3.60 13.11
C SER A 142 -6.01 4.32 11.75
N ARG A 143 -5.41 5.50 11.72
CA ARG A 143 -5.20 6.26 10.48
C ARG A 143 -4.22 5.55 9.57
N VAL A 144 -3.10 5.06 10.09
CA VAL A 144 -2.11 4.28 9.34
C VAL A 144 -2.75 3.05 8.72
N HIS A 145 -3.51 2.28 9.49
CA HIS A 145 -4.19 1.07 9.00
C HIS A 145 -5.13 1.36 7.82
N ARG A 146 -5.82 2.51 7.83
CA ARG A 146 -6.70 2.91 6.71
C ARG A 146 -5.94 3.42 5.50
N LEU A 147 -4.84 4.16 5.72
CA LEU A 147 -4.10 4.81 4.65
C LEU A 147 -3.13 3.89 3.92
N ILE A 148 -2.58 2.87 4.58
CA ILE A 148 -1.52 2.04 4.01
C ILE A 148 -1.91 1.39 2.68
N TYR A 149 -3.17 1.02 2.52
CA TYR A 149 -3.68 0.45 1.28
C TYR A 149 -3.80 1.45 0.12
N GLN A 150 -3.79 2.75 0.42
CA GLN A 150 -3.77 3.81 -0.59
C GLN A 150 -2.38 4.02 -1.21
N ALA A 151 -1.34 3.41 -0.61
CA ALA A 151 0.00 3.40 -1.16
C ALA A 151 0.17 2.48 -2.38
N ILE A 152 -0.81 1.57 -2.62
CA ILE A 152 -0.75 0.62 -3.72
C ILE A 152 -0.81 1.38 -5.06
N PRO A 153 0.09 1.06 -6.02
CA PRO A 153 0.12 1.75 -7.30
C PRO A 153 -1.22 1.66 -8.06
N ILE A 154 -1.61 2.74 -8.69
CA ILE A 154 -2.87 2.86 -9.47
C ILE A 154 -2.96 1.85 -10.63
N SER A 155 -1.84 1.37 -11.11
CA SER A 155 -1.79 0.32 -12.14
C SER A 155 -2.41 -1.01 -11.67
N ARG A 156 -2.56 -1.23 -10.37
CA ARG A 156 -3.13 -2.47 -9.82
C ARG A 156 -4.65 -2.57 -9.94
N PRO A 157 -5.44 -1.50 -9.64
CA PRO A 157 -6.88 -1.50 -9.89
C PRO A 157 -7.24 -1.20 -11.34
N CYS A 158 -6.26 -0.82 -12.19
CA CYS A 158 -6.50 -0.47 -13.58
C CYS A 158 -6.89 -1.71 -14.39
N ALA A 159 -7.97 -1.63 -15.15
CA ALA A 159 -8.35 -2.68 -16.08
C ALA A 159 -7.36 -2.70 -17.26
N THR A 160 -6.60 -3.80 -17.35
CA THR A 160 -5.56 -4.02 -18.38
C THR A 160 -5.94 -5.11 -19.38
N GLY A 161 -7.24 -5.45 -19.50
CA GLY A 161 -7.75 -6.38 -20.51
C GLY A 161 -7.51 -5.89 -21.93
N GLU A 162 -7.92 -6.66 -22.93
CA GLU A 162 -7.90 -6.19 -24.32
C GLU A 162 -8.71 -4.90 -24.42
N LEU A 163 -7.98 -3.78 -24.41
CA LEU A 163 -8.58 -2.47 -24.63
C LEU A 163 -8.87 -2.35 -26.11
N ILE A 164 -10.15 -2.40 -26.44
CA ILE A 164 -10.59 -2.12 -27.79
C ILE A 164 -10.35 -0.62 -28.02
N SER A 165 -9.44 -0.29 -28.91
CA SER A 165 -9.13 1.09 -29.28
C SER A 165 -9.56 1.31 -30.73
N PHE A 166 -10.17 2.46 -30.99
CA PHE A 166 -10.55 2.89 -32.30
C PHE A 166 -9.72 4.11 -32.69
N HIS A 167 -9.41 4.21 -33.96
CA HIS A 167 -8.81 5.42 -34.54
C HIS A 167 -9.86 6.51 -34.70
N LEU A 168 -9.41 7.76 -34.72
CA LEU A 168 -10.32 8.92 -34.88
C LEU A 168 -11.11 8.88 -36.19
N ASP A 169 -10.57 8.18 -37.18
CA ASP A 169 -11.13 8.05 -38.54
C ASP A 169 -11.92 6.74 -38.73
N ASP A 170 -12.07 5.89 -37.68
CA ASP A 170 -12.86 4.66 -37.77
C ASP A 170 -14.36 4.97 -37.86
N TYR A 171 -15.11 4.13 -38.54
CA TYR A 171 -16.54 4.33 -38.70
C TYR A 171 -17.30 3.89 -37.43
N ILE A 172 -18.40 4.59 -37.13
CA ILE A 172 -19.26 4.26 -35.97
C ILE A 172 -19.83 2.84 -36.06
N ASP A 173 -20.04 2.34 -37.30
CA ASP A 173 -20.55 0.98 -37.49
C ASP A 173 -19.51 -0.10 -37.08
N ASP A 174 -18.22 0.16 -37.29
CA ASP A 174 -17.13 -0.73 -36.80
C ASP A 174 -17.09 -0.81 -35.27
N VAL A 175 -17.40 0.30 -34.59
CA VAL A 175 -17.52 0.35 -33.13
C VAL A 175 -18.68 -0.51 -32.62
N ARG A 176 -19.80 -0.52 -33.34
CA ARG A 176 -21.01 -1.28 -32.94
C ARG A 176 -20.88 -2.78 -33.12
N GLU A 177 -19.99 -3.27 -33.96
CA GLU A 177 -19.76 -4.70 -34.16
C GLU A 177 -18.89 -5.32 -33.01
N VAL A 178 -18.19 -4.49 -32.24
CA VAL A 178 -17.22 -4.91 -31.26
C VAL A 178 -17.70 -4.68 -29.81
N VAL A 179 -18.70 -3.83 -29.60
CA VAL A 179 -19.35 -3.51 -28.33
C VAL A 179 -20.70 -4.21 -28.21
#